data_d77dcf82ddc622f0c872e49ac8086489
#
_entry.id   d77dcf82ddc622f0c872e49ac8086489
#
_cell.length_a   1.000
_cell.length_b   1.000
_cell.length_c   1.000
_cell.angle_alpha   90.00
_cell.angle_beta   90.00
_cell.angle_gamma   90.00
#
_symmetry.space_group_name_H-M   'P 1'
#
loop_
_entity.id
_entity.type
_entity.pdbx_description
1 polymer ?
#
loop_
_entity_poly.entity_id
_entity_poly.type
_entity_poly.pdbx_seq_one_letter_code
_entity_poly.pdbx_strand_id
1 'polypeptide(L)'
;MLYKLSANKPSFRDIVFSKGLNIVVAERTEASGNKASRNALGKTTFVEILDFCLGADFTKKSKLYSPNLLDWSFSLEMELAGYHFEVTRHINDAKKIYIHPFCKNFPLELKEQGDKQTYIDLEEWKLLLGKSLFDIDQMQHKKPNAPTARSILGYFIRKSGAYKEPFYTFKHQKAVQWQINNAFVLNLLWAKSLELHNLQVENEKYSNLIATYKSIGNTTGKLNAQKIILSNEIDKLQKDIQNFNVLPEYKEIQVVANTLTKKLQSLNNQMIFNKKRLEEYNSIISEEDVSDDLQAITAMYKEVNIVFSETVLKSLEEVQKFNSVIIQNRKEFLQNEVRQLEREIFHLETSIKSYSEERSEKMKLLSAHGALEEYSILQEKLSKKVSELELLKQDLKKQQDAQEKIYTIKARKDSIKYEINQDISINENLKEEISIFNNNSMCLYDMYANLVVDTDKNGNYKFYISREKSSEGIERMDIFCYDLMLIEMYRKNVPQGIDFLIHDSTLYDSRQRAKAIELANEKSNQHDFQYIFTINSDQLPLNDFSESFNYNDYVVKYLTDKDISGSLLGITFSSPVDKEVSEENL
;
A
#
# COMPACT_ATOMS: atom_id res chain seq x y z
N MET A 1 -23.87 -10.19 -10.49
CA MET A 1 -24.47 -11.51 -10.12
C MET A 1 -23.63 -12.60 -10.73
N LEU A 2 -23.36 -13.69 -10.00
CA LEU A 2 -22.63 -14.85 -10.50
C LEU A 2 -23.64 -15.89 -11.00
N TYR A 3 -23.39 -16.48 -12.18
CA TYR A 3 -24.31 -17.46 -12.78
C TYR A 3 -23.73 -18.86 -12.80
N LYS A 4 -22.49 -19.01 -13.28
CA LYS A 4 -21.86 -20.31 -13.44
C LYS A 4 -20.36 -20.25 -13.26
N LEU A 5 -19.80 -21.23 -12.55
CA LEU A 5 -18.37 -21.51 -12.49
C LEU A 5 -18.08 -22.81 -13.23
N SER A 6 -17.17 -22.77 -14.19
CA SER A 6 -16.76 -23.90 -15.03
C SER A 6 -15.24 -23.92 -15.28
N ALA A 7 -14.75 -24.96 -15.94
CA ALA A 7 -13.35 -25.06 -16.36
C ALA A 7 -13.23 -25.75 -17.73
N ASN A 8 -12.06 -25.63 -18.37
CA ASN A 8 -11.75 -26.27 -19.64
C ASN A 8 -11.56 -27.80 -19.57
N LYS A 9 -11.67 -28.40 -18.39
CA LYS A 9 -11.49 -29.83 -18.18
C LYS A 9 -12.83 -30.51 -17.85
N PRO A 10 -13.20 -31.61 -18.51
CA PRO A 10 -14.47 -32.28 -18.27
C PRO A 10 -14.54 -32.96 -16.88
N SER A 11 -13.42 -33.10 -16.19
CA SER A 11 -13.37 -33.59 -14.83
C SER A 11 -13.84 -32.57 -13.80
N PHE A 12 -13.85 -31.26 -14.17
CA PHE A 12 -14.34 -30.19 -13.29
C PHE A 12 -15.84 -30.30 -13.09
N ARG A 13 -16.28 -30.10 -11.88
CA ARG A 13 -17.71 -30.14 -11.55
C ARG A 13 -18.29 -28.74 -11.57
N ASP A 14 -18.85 -28.34 -12.72
CA ASP A 14 -19.50 -27.05 -12.90
C ASP A 14 -20.49 -26.76 -11.76
N ILE A 15 -20.51 -25.50 -11.33
CA ILE A 15 -21.43 -25.00 -10.31
C ILE A 15 -22.28 -23.90 -10.92
N VAL A 16 -23.60 -24.07 -10.83
CA VAL A 16 -24.58 -23.07 -11.27
C VAL A 16 -25.14 -22.41 -10.02
N PHE A 17 -25.09 -21.09 -9.98
CA PHE A 17 -25.58 -20.29 -8.87
C PHE A 17 -27.02 -19.82 -9.10
N SER A 18 -27.76 -19.72 -8.02
CA SER A 18 -29.10 -19.13 -7.98
C SER A 18 -29.10 -17.80 -7.25
N LYS A 19 -30.18 -17.05 -7.33
CA LYS A 19 -30.40 -15.88 -6.48
C LYS A 19 -30.50 -16.29 -5.01
N GLY A 20 -30.15 -15.40 -4.09
CA GLY A 20 -30.22 -15.64 -2.67
C GLY A 20 -29.14 -16.62 -2.17
N LEU A 21 -29.57 -17.55 -1.32
CA LEU A 21 -28.65 -18.49 -0.65
C LEU A 21 -28.16 -19.60 -1.61
N ASN A 22 -26.85 -19.89 -1.56
CA ASN A 22 -26.17 -20.94 -2.33
C ASN A 22 -25.22 -21.74 -1.42
N ILE A 23 -25.46 -23.01 -1.28
CA ILE A 23 -24.70 -23.91 -0.41
C ILE A 23 -23.90 -24.90 -1.24
N VAL A 24 -22.58 -24.97 -1.02
CA VAL A 24 -21.72 -26.03 -1.55
C VAL A 24 -21.40 -27.00 -0.40
N VAL A 25 -21.95 -28.20 -0.47
CA VAL A 25 -21.81 -29.21 0.59
C VAL A 25 -20.68 -30.19 0.24
N ALA A 26 -19.78 -30.44 1.19
CA ALA A 26 -18.80 -31.51 1.09
C ALA A 26 -19.25 -32.71 1.93
N GLU A 27 -19.59 -33.81 1.28
CA GLU A 27 -20.05 -35.04 1.89
C GLU A 27 -18.89 -36.03 2.09
N ARG A 28 -18.93 -36.71 3.23
CA ARG A 28 -18.10 -37.87 3.49
C ARG A 28 -18.94 -39.14 3.32
N THR A 29 -18.40 -40.10 2.58
CA THR A 29 -19.01 -41.41 2.46
C THR A 29 -18.55 -42.35 3.61
N GLU A 30 -19.40 -43.29 4.02
CA GLU A 30 -19.11 -44.26 5.08
C GLU A 30 -17.89 -45.14 4.76
N ALA A 31 -17.53 -45.26 3.48
CA ALA A 31 -16.39 -46.05 3.00
C ALA A 31 -15.02 -45.38 3.22
N SER A 32 -14.97 -44.08 3.53
CA SER A 32 -13.72 -43.37 3.78
C SER A 32 -13.22 -43.63 5.18
N GLY A 33 -12.02 -44.23 5.27
CA GLY A 33 -11.35 -44.57 6.56
C GLY A 33 -11.14 -43.32 7.44
N ASN A 34 -11.03 -43.53 8.76
CA ASN A 34 -10.91 -42.44 9.77
C ASN A 34 -9.73 -41.47 9.58
N LYS A 35 -8.84 -41.73 8.62
CA LYS A 35 -7.67 -40.88 8.28
C LYS A 35 -7.82 -40.04 7.01
N ALA A 36 -8.93 -40.15 6.25
CA ALA A 36 -9.14 -39.36 5.05
C ALA A 36 -9.50 -37.90 5.41
N SER A 37 -8.65 -36.97 5.04
CA SER A 37 -8.87 -35.55 5.29
C SER A 37 -9.98 -34.99 4.39
N ARG A 38 -11.07 -34.44 4.97
CA ARG A 38 -12.15 -33.75 4.26
C ARG A 38 -11.72 -32.48 3.54
N ASN A 39 -10.50 -32.02 3.82
CA ASN A 39 -9.94 -30.79 3.22
C ASN A 39 -9.58 -30.97 1.74
N ALA A 40 -9.59 -32.21 1.21
CA ALA A 40 -9.20 -32.51 -0.17
C ALA A 40 -10.37 -32.42 -1.19
N LEU A 41 -11.61 -32.21 -0.78
CA LEU A 41 -12.78 -32.17 -1.68
C LEU A 41 -12.91 -30.90 -2.53
N GLY A 42 -12.10 -29.86 -2.23
CA GLY A 42 -12.03 -28.65 -3.05
C GLY A 42 -12.88 -27.47 -2.58
N LYS A 43 -13.44 -27.46 -1.33
CA LYS A 43 -14.19 -26.32 -0.80
C LYS A 43 -13.40 -25.01 -0.81
N THR A 44 -12.22 -25.03 -0.19
CA THR A 44 -11.33 -23.86 -0.20
C THR A 44 -10.84 -23.55 -1.61
N THR A 45 -10.58 -24.59 -2.42
CA THR A 45 -10.22 -24.44 -3.84
C THR A 45 -11.33 -23.75 -4.64
N PHE A 46 -12.59 -24.02 -4.34
CA PHE A 46 -13.74 -23.34 -4.95
C PHE A 46 -13.68 -21.82 -4.71
N VAL A 47 -13.49 -21.40 -3.47
CA VAL A 47 -13.38 -19.97 -3.13
C VAL A 47 -12.13 -19.34 -3.77
N GLU A 48 -11.01 -20.08 -3.82
CA GLU A 48 -9.80 -19.61 -4.50
C GLU A 48 -9.97 -19.46 -6.00
N ILE A 49 -10.75 -20.33 -6.66
CA ILE A 49 -11.05 -20.21 -8.11
C ILE A 49 -11.95 -19.00 -8.37
N LEU A 50 -12.98 -18.76 -7.55
CA LEU A 50 -13.82 -17.57 -7.68
C LEU A 50 -12.97 -16.30 -7.52
N ASP A 51 -12.13 -16.25 -6.49
CA ASP A 51 -11.24 -15.11 -6.25
C ASP A 51 -10.22 -14.93 -7.37
N PHE A 52 -9.71 -16.04 -7.95
CA PHE A 52 -8.83 -16.02 -9.11
C PHE A 52 -9.53 -15.39 -10.32
N CYS A 53 -10.74 -15.80 -10.67
CA CYS A 53 -11.52 -15.20 -11.76
C CYS A 53 -11.82 -13.70 -11.48
N LEU A 54 -12.01 -13.32 -10.22
CA LEU A 54 -12.22 -11.94 -9.78
C LEU A 54 -10.92 -11.14 -9.59
N GLY A 55 -9.82 -11.57 -10.23
CA GLY A 55 -8.60 -10.77 -10.36
C GLY A 55 -7.61 -10.89 -9.21
N ALA A 56 -7.67 -11.96 -8.41
CA ALA A 56 -6.62 -12.21 -7.40
C ALA A 56 -5.25 -12.35 -8.06
N ASP A 57 -4.21 -11.86 -7.39
CA ASP A 57 -2.84 -12.03 -7.84
C ASP A 57 -2.46 -13.52 -7.84
N PHE A 58 -1.79 -13.94 -8.90
CA PHE A 58 -1.36 -15.32 -9.07
C PHE A 58 0.16 -15.41 -9.03
N THR A 59 0.67 -16.11 -8.02
CA THR A 59 2.09 -16.28 -7.77
C THR A 59 2.40 -17.77 -7.51
N LYS A 60 3.67 -18.14 -7.45
CA LYS A 60 4.10 -19.51 -7.06
C LYS A 60 3.55 -19.98 -5.73
N LYS A 61 3.03 -19.07 -4.92
CA LYS A 61 2.46 -19.33 -3.59
C LYS A 61 0.94 -19.38 -3.58
N SER A 62 0.30 -19.08 -4.69
CA SER A 62 -1.15 -19.24 -4.81
C SER A 62 -1.53 -20.71 -4.65
N LYS A 63 -2.59 -21.00 -3.92
CA LYS A 63 -3.07 -22.38 -3.72
C LYS A 63 -3.36 -23.12 -5.03
N LEU A 64 -3.71 -22.37 -6.08
CA LEU A 64 -3.92 -22.93 -7.43
C LEU A 64 -2.61 -23.15 -8.21
N TYR A 65 -1.44 -22.74 -7.68
CA TYR A 65 -0.18 -22.97 -8.35
C TYR A 65 0.26 -24.43 -8.15
N SER A 66 -0.01 -25.26 -9.16
CA SER A 66 0.36 -26.67 -9.18
C SER A 66 0.68 -27.12 -10.60
N PRO A 67 1.69 -28.00 -10.81
CA PRO A 67 1.96 -28.59 -12.09
C PRO A 67 0.74 -29.25 -12.74
N ASN A 68 -0.15 -29.83 -11.93
CA ASN A 68 -1.38 -30.51 -12.39
C ASN A 68 -2.45 -29.54 -12.91
N LEU A 69 -2.29 -28.23 -12.64
CA LEU A 69 -3.24 -27.21 -13.08
C LEU A 69 -2.70 -26.24 -14.16
N LEU A 70 -1.47 -26.42 -14.64
CA LEU A 70 -0.84 -25.48 -15.57
C LEU A 70 -1.62 -25.29 -16.89
N ASP A 71 -2.29 -26.34 -17.37
CA ASP A 71 -3.10 -26.32 -18.59
C ASP A 71 -4.60 -26.10 -18.33
N TRP A 72 -4.95 -25.71 -17.09
CA TRP A 72 -6.32 -25.40 -16.73
C TRP A 72 -6.64 -23.92 -16.97
N SER A 73 -7.89 -23.70 -17.32
CA SER A 73 -8.53 -22.39 -17.27
C SER A 73 -9.85 -22.49 -16.55
N PHE A 74 -10.19 -21.45 -15.81
CA PHE A 74 -11.45 -21.34 -15.10
C PHE A 74 -12.27 -20.22 -15.68
N SER A 75 -13.57 -20.48 -15.89
CA SER A 75 -14.52 -19.55 -16.43
C SER A 75 -15.60 -19.22 -15.39
N LEU A 76 -15.88 -17.94 -15.24
CA LEU A 76 -16.95 -17.41 -14.39
C LEU A 76 -17.91 -16.60 -15.25
N GLU A 77 -19.14 -17.11 -15.41
CA GLU A 77 -20.24 -16.39 -16.01
C GLU A 77 -20.85 -15.47 -14.97
N MET A 78 -20.94 -14.17 -15.30
CA MET A 78 -21.39 -13.15 -14.36
C MET A 78 -22.06 -11.97 -15.06
N GLU A 79 -22.82 -11.22 -14.28
CA GLU A 79 -23.30 -9.89 -14.64
C GLU A 79 -22.59 -8.84 -13.81
N LEU A 80 -22.13 -7.79 -14.47
CA LEU A 80 -21.46 -6.65 -13.85
C LEU A 80 -21.95 -5.36 -14.51
N ALA A 81 -22.47 -4.43 -13.73
CA ALA A 81 -23.01 -3.14 -14.21
C ALA A 81 -24.04 -3.29 -15.35
N GLY A 82 -24.87 -4.35 -15.30
CA GLY A 82 -25.89 -4.65 -16.31
C GLY A 82 -25.38 -5.34 -17.57
N TYR A 83 -24.10 -5.72 -17.63
CA TYR A 83 -23.50 -6.48 -18.73
C TYR A 83 -23.32 -7.94 -18.33
N HIS A 84 -23.89 -8.86 -19.12
CA HIS A 84 -23.76 -10.30 -18.93
C HIS A 84 -22.64 -10.83 -19.83
N PHE A 85 -21.68 -11.53 -19.24
CA PHE A 85 -20.50 -12.06 -19.92
C PHE A 85 -19.85 -13.20 -19.14
N GLU A 86 -18.96 -13.92 -19.79
CA GLU A 86 -18.11 -14.92 -19.16
C GLU A 86 -16.66 -14.40 -19.14
N VAL A 87 -16.01 -14.50 -17.99
CA VAL A 87 -14.57 -14.28 -17.86
C VAL A 87 -13.86 -15.61 -17.75
N THR A 88 -12.83 -15.82 -18.57
CA THR A 88 -11.96 -17.01 -18.50
C THR A 88 -10.53 -16.58 -18.15
N ARG A 89 -9.94 -17.26 -17.19
CA ARG A 89 -8.56 -16.99 -16.78
C ARG A 89 -7.74 -18.27 -16.80
N HIS A 90 -6.60 -18.25 -17.51
CA HIS A 90 -5.69 -19.37 -17.63
C HIS A 90 -4.65 -19.36 -16.52
N ILE A 91 -4.32 -20.53 -15.98
CA ILE A 91 -3.28 -20.64 -14.94
C ILE A 91 -1.89 -20.28 -15.50
N ASN A 92 -1.58 -20.69 -16.74
CA ASN A 92 -0.30 -20.40 -17.39
C ASN A 92 -0.19 -18.97 -17.96
N ASP A 93 -1.31 -18.25 -18.12
CA ASP A 93 -1.35 -16.85 -18.58
C ASP A 93 -2.26 -16.00 -17.68
N ALA A 94 -2.00 -16.07 -16.40
CA ALA A 94 -2.86 -15.45 -15.38
C ALA A 94 -2.88 -13.91 -15.39
N LYS A 95 -2.10 -13.26 -16.26
CA LYS A 95 -2.11 -11.80 -16.44
C LYS A 95 -3.15 -11.32 -17.45
N LYS A 96 -3.75 -12.23 -18.21
CA LYS A 96 -4.82 -11.94 -19.16
C LYS A 96 -6.15 -12.45 -18.64
N ILE A 97 -7.18 -11.68 -18.87
CA ILE A 97 -8.58 -12.03 -18.61
C ILE A 97 -9.28 -12.09 -19.96
N TYR A 98 -9.65 -13.28 -20.39
CA TYR A 98 -10.41 -13.48 -21.60
C TYR A 98 -11.88 -13.21 -21.31
N ILE A 99 -12.52 -12.41 -22.17
CA ILE A 99 -13.91 -11.97 -21.98
C ILE A 99 -14.74 -12.42 -23.19
N HIS A 100 -15.83 -13.12 -22.89
CA HIS A 100 -16.82 -13.56 -23.86
C HIS A 100 -18.14 -12.85 -23.56
N PRO A 101 -18.38 -11.67 -24.17
CA PRO A 101 -19.60 -10.92 -23.91
C PRO A 101 -20.82 -11.59 -24.56
N PHE A 102 -21.93 -11.68 -23.81
CA PHE A 102 -23.23 -12.10 -24.34
C PHE A 102 -24.07 -10.91 -24.87
N CYS A 103 -23.51 -9.69 -24.80
CA CYS A 103 -24.14 -8.45 -25.25
C CYS A 103 -23.27 -7.72 -26.31
N LYS A 104 -23.89 -6.94 -27.20
CA LYS A 104 -23.20 -6.26 -28.30
C LYS A 104 -22.36 -5.04 -27.90
N ASN A 105 -22.63 -4.43 -26.76
CA ASN A 105 -22.00 -3.16 -26.32
C ASN A 105 -21.28 -3.35 -24.99
N PHE A 106 -20.16 -4.08 -25.02
CA PHE A 106 -19.33 -4.21 -23.82
C PHE A 106 -18.58 -2.89 -23.52
N PRO A 107 -18.44 -2.45 -22.27
CA PRO A 107 -17.99 -1.10 -21.93
C PRO A 107 -16.49 -0.87 -22.10
N LEU A 108 -15.71 -1.89 -22.47
CA LEU A 108 -14.27 -1.80 -22.68
C LEU A 108 -13.88 -2.20 -24.10
N GLU A 109 -12.82 -1.58 -24.60
CA GLU A 109 -12.14 -2.04 -25.81
C GLU A 109 -11.38 -3.34 -25.49
N LEU A 110 -11.80 -4.42 -26.12
CA LEU A 110 -11.18 -5.73 -25.95
C LEU A 110 -10.02 -5.88 -26.92
N LYS A 111 -8.87 -6.34 -26.42
CA LYS A 111 -7.71 -6.71 -27.24
C LYS A 111 -7.96 -8.06 -27.89
N GLU A 112 -7.56 -8.24 -29.15
CA GLU A 112 -7.70 -9.51 -29.85
C GLU A 112 -6.38 -10.30 -29.82
N GLN A 113 -6.50 -11.63 -29.63
CA GLN A 113 -5.37 -12.55 -29.71
C GLN A 113 -5.77 -13.79 -30.54
N GLY A 114 -5.01 -14.09 -31.61
CA GLY A 114 -5.20 -15.30 -32.40
C GLY A 114 -6.63 -15.52 -32.87
N ASP A 115 -7.18 -16.71 -32.71
CA ASP A 115 -8.50 -17.16 -33.18
C ASP A 115 -9.72 -16.36 -32.70
N LYS A 116 -9.66 -15.03 -32.71
CA LYS A 116 -10.72 -14.09 -32.28
C LYS A 116 -11.03 -14.14 -30.79
N GLN A 117 -10.11 -14.63 -29.97
CA GLN A 117 -10.26 -14.52 -28.52
C GLN A 117 -10.01 -13.08 -28.08
N THR A 118 -10.95 -12.54 -27.33
CA THR A 118 -10.86 -11.17 -26.79
C THR A 118 -10.44 -11.20 -25.33
N TYR A 119 -9.53 -10.29 -24.94
CA TYR A 119 -9.00 -10.21 -23.59
C TYR A 119 -8.73 -8.75 -23.16
N ILE A 120 -8.58 -8.57 -21.86
CA ILE A 120 -8.02 -7.38 -21.24
C ILE A 120 -6.89 -7.79 -20.28
N ASP A 121 -6.03 -6.84 -19.93
CA ASP A 121 -5.00 -7.09 -18.95
C ASP A 121 -5.60 -7.17 -17.52
N LEU A 122 -4.95 -7.94 -16.64
CA LEU A 122 -5.40 -8.11 -15.25
C LEU A 122 -5.61 -6.77 -14.53
N GLU A 123 -4.76 -5.77 -14.78
CA GLU A 123 -4.91 -4.45 -14.15
C GLU A 123 -6.13 -3.70 -14.69
N GLU A 124 -6.43 -3.81 -15.98
CA GLU A 124 -7.67 -3.25 -16.58
C GLU A 124 -8.91 -3.95 -15.98
N TRP A 125 -8.84 -5.26 -15.77
CA TRP A 125 -9.89 -6.02 -15.09
C TRP A 125 -10.12 -5.55 -13.65
N LYS A 126 -9.04 -5.36 -12.87
CA LYS A 126 -9.13 -4.84 -11.49
C LYS A 126 -9.73 -3.42 -11.46
N LEU A 127 -9.40 -2.58 -12.44
CA LEU A 127 -10.00 -1.24 -12.56
C LEU A 127 -11.49 -1.32 -12.86
N LEU A 128 -11.90 -2.19 -13.80
CA LEU A 128 -13.31 -2.41 -14.11
C LEU A 128 -14.09 -2.90 -12.89
N LEU A 129 -13.56 -3.90 -12.19
CA LEU A 129 -14.16 -4.39 -10.95
C LEU A 129 -14.25 -3.28 -9.89
N GLY A 130 -13.21 -2.48 -9.73
CA GLY A 130 -13.20 -1.36 -8.79
C GLY A 130 -14.28 -0.35 -9.08
N LYS A 131 -14.41 0.05 -10.34
CA LYS A 131 -15.43 1.01 -10.77
C LYS A 131 -16.84 0.44 -10.66
N SER A 132 -17.04 -0.78 -11.13
CA SER A 132 -18.39 -1.37 -11.22
C SER A 132 -18.93 -1.86 -9.88
N LEU A 133 -18.08 -2.46 -9.03
CA LEU A 133 -18.53 -3.02 -7.75
C LEU A 133 -18.56 -2.00 -6.61
N PHE A 134 -17.64 -1.01 -6.63
CA PHE A 134 -17.36 -0.15 -5.48
C PHE A 134 -17.25 1.34 -5.81
N ASP A 135 -17.50 1.74 -7.06
CA ASP A 135 -17.34 3.10 -7.56
C ASP A 135 -15.92 3.70 -7.35
N ILE A 136 -14.90 2.84 -7.32
CA ILE A 136 -13.49 3.25 -7.22
C ILE A 136 -13.00 3.70 -8.60
N ASP A 137 -12.60 4.96 -8.74
CA ASP A 137 -12.10 5.50 -9.99
C ASP A 137 -10.60 5.16 -10.23
N GLN A 138 -10.16 5.34 -11.48
CA GLN A 138 -8.79 5.05 -11.89
C GLN A 138 -7.75 5.92 -11.16
N MET A 139 -8.10 7.17 -10.81
CA MET A 139 -7.20 8.08 -10.11
C MET A 139 -6.99 7.66 -8.65
N GLN A 140 -8.04 7.12 -8.01
CA GLN A 140 -7.94 6.55 -6.66
C GLN A 140 -7.06 5.30 -6.67
N HIS A 141 -7.25 4.41 -7.64
CA HIS A 141 -6.50 3.16 -7.74
C HIS A 141 -4.97 3.35 -7.80
N LYS A 142 -4.52 4.47 -8.40
CA LYS A 142 -3.09 4.80 -8.51
C LYS A 142 -2.46 5.38 -7.24
N LYS A 143 -3.24 5.80 -6.25
CA LYS A 143 -2.71 6.39 -5.02
C LYS A 143 -2.23 5.27 -4.06
N PRO A 144 -0.99 5.35 -3.54
CA PRO A 144 -0.52 4.41 -2.54
C PRO A 144 -1.47 4.33 -1.34
N ASN A 145 -1.75 3.13 -0.86
CA ASN A 145 -2.65 2.84 0.26
C ASN A 145 -4.12 3.25 0.08
N ALA A 146 -4.53 3.75 -1.08
CA ALA A 146 -5.94 3.99 -1.36
C ALA A 146 -6.69 2.65 -1.53
N PRO A 147 -8.02 2.60 -1.29
CA PRO A 147 -8.83 1.43 -1.55
C PRO A 147 -8.75 1.01 -3.02
N THR A 148 -8.63 -0.29 -3.25
CA THR A 148 -8.63 -0.90 -4.57
C THR A 148 -9.68 -1.99 -4.64
N ALA A 149 -10.10 -2.40 -5.84
CA ALA A 149 -11.04 -3.52 -5.99
C ALA A 149 -10.62 -4.73 -5.15
N ARG A 150 -9.34 -5.10 -5.21
CA ARG A 150 -8.80 -6.27 -4.52
C ARG A 150 -8.77 -6.12 -3.00
N SER A 151 -8.46 -4.93 -2.51
CA SER A 151 -8.45 -4.68 -1.06
C SER A 151 -9.84 -4.66 -0.45
N ILE A 152 -10.86 -4.28 -1.22
CA ILE A 152 -12.25 -4.21 -0.77
C ILE A 152 -12.98 -5.55 -0.97
N LEU A 153 -12.74 -6.27 -2.08
CA LEU A 153 -13.31 -7.60 -2.30
C LEU A 153 -13.01 -8.58 -1.16
N GLY A 154 -11.91 -8.39 -0.41
CA GLY A 154 -11.59 -9.21 0.74
C GLY A 154 -12.65 -9.22 1.86
N TYR A 155 -13.53 -8.22 1.94
CA TYR A 155 -14.67 -8.20 2.87
C TYR A 155 -15.88 -8.99 2.33
N PHE A 156 -15.96 -9.20 1.04
CA PHE A 156 -17.05 -9.91 0.37
C PHE A 156 -16.66 -11.31 -0.11
N ILE A 157 -15.37 -11.66 -0.01
CA ILE A 157 -14.84 -12.99 -0.27
C ILE A 157 -13.92 -13.36 0.88
N ARG A 158 -14.48 -13.90 1.95
CA ARG A 158 -13.73 -14.28 3.14
C ARG A 158 -13.11 -15.67 2.99
N LYS A 159 -11.79 -15.70 3.03
CA LYS A 159 -11.02 -16.94 3.05
C LYS A 159 -10.63 -17.32 4.49
N SER A 160 -10.35 -18.57 4.72
CA SER A 160 -10.01 -19.11 6.06
C SER A 160 -8.90 -18.35 6.81
N GLY A 161 -7.94 -17.74 6.10
CA GLY A 161 -6.88 -16.93 6.70
C GLY A 161 -7.30 -15.53 7.19
N ALA A 162 -8.55 -15.11 6.92
CA ALA A 162 -9.08 -13.80 7.26
C ALA A 162 -10.05 -13.81 8.47
N TYR A 163 -10.14 -14.92 9.21
CA TYR A 163 -11.13 -15.11 10.29
C TYR A 163 -10.60 -14.77 11.69
N LYS A 164 -9.73 -13.77 11.80
CA LYS A 164 -9.26 -13.32 13.11
C LYS A 164 -10.14 -12.21 13.70
N GLU A 165 -10.40 -11.20 12.91
CA GLU A 165 -11.18 -10.02 13.29
C GLU A 165 -11.95 -9.48 12.07
N PRO A 166 -13.11 -8.81 12.24
CA PRO A 166 -13.93 -8.33 11.13
C PRO A 166 -13.20 -7.34 10.22
N PHE A 167 -12.32 -6.53 10.80
CA PHE A 167 -11.69 -5.38 10.15
C PHE A 167 -10.50 -5.75 9.26
N TYR A 168 -10.02 -7.00 9.33
CA TYR A 168 -8.88 -7.48 8.54
C TYR A 168 -9.33 -8.44 7.45
N THR A 169 -8.78 -8.29 6.26
CA THR A 169 -9.06 -9.16 5.11
C THR A 169 -7.96 -10.20 4.88
N PHE A 170 -6.79 -10.05 5.53
CA PHE A 170 -5.71 -11.04 5.57
C PHE A 170 -4.78 -10.83 6.78
N LYS A 171 -4.04 -11.88 7.16
CA LYS A 171 -3.33 -12.02 8.45
C LYS A 171 -2.31 -10.91 8.77
N HIS A 172 -1.66 -10.31 7.77
CA HIS A 172 -0.59 -9.32 7.95
C HIS A 172 -0.87 -7.98 7.26
N GLN A 173 -2.13 -7.57 7.24
CA GLN A 173 -2.53 -6.30 6.67
C GLN A 173 -1.94 -5.13 7.45
N LYS A 174 -1.31 -4.17 6.74
CA LYS A 174 -0.73 -2.97 7.38
C LYS A 174 -1.82 -2.13 8.04
N ALA A 175 -1.48 -1.49 9.16
CA ALA A 175 -2.44 -0.65 9.90
C ALA A 175 -3.11 0.40 9.01
N VAL A 176 -2.35 1.12 8.21
CA VAL A 176 -2.89 2.11 7.27
C VAL A 176 -3.89 1.53 6.28
N GLN A 177 -3.64 0.31 5.78
CA GLN A 177 -4.50 -0.32 4.77
C GLN A 177 -5.85 -0.73 5.37
N TRP A 178 -5.86 -1.45 6.51
CA TRP A 178 -7.12 -1.88 7.09
C TRP A 178 -7.93 -0.70 7.62
N GLN A 179 -7.28 0.34 8.19
CA GLN A 179 -7.97 1.55 8.64
C GLN A 179 -8.65 2.28 7.49
N ILE A 180 -7.94 2.49 6.38
CA ILE A 180 -8.48 3.19 5.21
C ILE A 180 -9.55 2.34 4.50
N ASN A 181 -9.35 1.01 4.39
CA ASN A 181 -10.33 0.13 3.77
C ASN A 181 -11.64 0.08 4.58
N ASN A 182 -11.56 -0.03 5.92
CA ASN A 182 -12.77 0.01 6.75
C ASN A 182 -13.45 1.38 6.69
N ALA A 183 -12.69 2.47 6.69
CA ALA A 183 -13.27 3.79 6.50
C ALA A 183 -13.98 3.92 5.14
N PHE A 184 -13.45 3.27 4.10
CA PHE A 184 -14.08 3.25 2.77
C PHE A 184 -15.39 2.44 2.77
N VAL A 185 -15.35 1.19 3.27
CA VAL A 185 -16.55 0.33 3.24
C VAL A 185 -17.66 0.80 4.18
N LEU A 186 -17.33 1.56 5.22
CA LEU A 186 -18.27 2.23 6.12
C LEU A 186 -18.61 3.68 5.68
N ASN A 187 -18.35 4.02 4.43
CA ASN A 187 -18.66 5.34 3.86
C ASN A 187 -18.21 6.55 4.72
N LEU A 188 -17.06 6.41 5.39
CA LEU A 188 -16.43 7.45 6.19
C LEU A 188 -15.45 8.28 5.35
N LEU A 189 -14.85 9.30 5.93
CA LEU A 189 -13.89 10.21 5.26
C LEU A 189 -12.53 9.53 5.02
N TRP A 190 -12.51 8.38 4.34
CA TRP A 190 -11.31 7.59 4.06
C TRP A 190 -10.22 8.39 3.33
N ALA A 191 -10.60 9.29 2.40
CA ALA A 191 -9.65 10.13 1.67
C ALA A 191 -8.93 11.12 2.59
N LYS A 192 -9.61 11.61 3.63
CA LYS A 192 -9.02 12.44 4.69
C LYS A 192 -8.09 11.62 5.58
N SER A 193 -8.47 10.39 5.89
CA SER A 193 -7.61 9.46 6.62
C SER A 193 -6.32 9.14 5.85
N LEU A 194 -6.40 8.95 4.52
CA LEU A 194 -5.23 8.78 3.66
C LEU A 194 -4.36 10.04 3.64
N GLU A 195 -4.97 11.24 3.50
CA GLU A 195 -4.27 12.52 3.58
C GLU A 195 -3.56 12.68 4.92
N LEU A 196 -4.23 12.35 6.03
CA LEU A 196 -3.67 12.39 7.37
C LEU A 196 -2.43 11.49 7.50
N HIS A 197 -2.52 10.26 6.99
CA HIS A 197 -1.39 9.34 6.98
C HIS A 197 -0.20 9.90 6.18
N ASN A 198 -0.43 10.41 4.97
CA ASN A 198 0.62 11.00 4.15
C ASN A 198 1.28 12.20 4.83
N LEU A 199 0.49 13.05 5.49
CA LEU A 199 1.01 14.16 6.30
C LEU A 199 1.79 13.68 7.53
N GLN A 200 1.44 12.55 8.12
CA GLN A 200 2.22 11.96 9.21
C GLN A 200 3.62 11.53 8.73
N VAL A 201 3.69 10.84 7.59
CA VAL A 201 4.96 10.44 6.96
C VAL A 201 5.80 11.65 6.58
N GLU A 202 5.18 12.67 5.98
CA GLU A 202 5.86 13.91 5.60
C GLU A 202 6.38 14.67 6.83
N ASN A 203 5.58 14.78 7.89
CA ASN A 203 5.99 15.39 9.16
C ASN A 203 7.18 14.68 9.80
N GLU A 204 7.20 13.36 9.75
CA GLU A 204 8.31 12.56 10.27
C GLU A 204 9.62 12.86 9.52
N LYS A 205 9.57 12.97 8.18
CA LYS A 205 10.71 13.37 7.35
C LYS A 205 11.30 14.72 7.78
N TYR A 206 10.49 15.76 7.93
CA TYR A 206 10.97 17.08 8.35
C TYR A 206 11.42 17.10 9.82
N SER A 207 10.75 16.35 10.68
CA SER A 207 11.16 16.21 12.08
C SER A 207 12.52 15.55 12.22
N ASN A 208 12.79 14.51 11.45
CA ASN A 208 14.08 13.83 11.40
C ASN A 208 15.18 14.76 10.87
N LEU A 209 14.89 15.58 9.85
CA LEU A 209 15.82 16.59 9.36
C LEU A 209 16.21 17.58 10.46
N ILE A 210 15.24 18.14 11.19
CA ILE A 210 15.50 19.04 12.31
C ILE A 210 16.28 18.34 13.43
N ALA A 211 15.95 17.07 13.73
CA ALA A 211 16.66 16.28 14.73
C ALA A 211 18.13 16.07 14.35
N THR A 212 18.42 15.82 13.07
CA THR A 212 19.79 15.69 12.54
C THR A 212 20.58 16.98 12.74
N TYR A 213 20.01 18.15 12.41
CA TYR A 213 20.68 19.42 12.67
C TYR A 213 20.94 19.65 14.16
N LYS A 214 20.02 19.28 15.03
CA LYS A 214 20.22 19.38 16.49
C LYS A 214 21.34 18.46 17.00
N SER A 215 21.41 17.23 16.51
CA SER A 215 22.41 16.25 16.94
C SER A 215 23.86 16.68 16.64
N ILE A 216 24.09 17.37 15.52
CA ILE A 216 25.38 17.94 15.15
C ILE A 216 25.64 19.32 15.81
N GLY A 217 24.76 19.74 16.72
CA GLY A 217 24.88 20.98 17.47
C GLY A 217 24.53 22.25 16.69
N ASN A 218 23.97 22.12 15.48
CA ASN A 218 23.59 23.23 14.60
C ASN A 218 22.11 23.66 14.84
N THR A 219 21.82 24.17 16.01
CA THR A 219 20.50 24.75 16.29
C THR A 219 20.31 26.07 15.56
N THR A 220 19.08 26.43 15.21
CA THR A 220 18.75 27.70 14.54
C THR A 220 19.30 28.92 15.30
N GLY A 221 19.23 28.90 16.65
CA GLY A 221 19.80 29.98 17.47
C GLY A 221 21.30 30.10 17.34
N LYS A 222 22.03 28.95 17.38
CA LYS A 222 23.48 28.93 17.23
C LYS A 222 23.93 29.39 15.82
N LEU A 223 23.25 28.91 14.79
CA LEU A 223 23.52 29.33 13.41
C LEU A 223 23.26 30.83 13.20
N ASN A 224 22.20 31.37 13.79
CA ASN A 224 21.93 32.83 13.75
C ASN A 224 23.02 33.63 14.47
N ALA A 225 23.51 33.18 15.62
CA ALA A 225 24.62 33.83 16.31
C ALA A 225 25.90 33.79 15.47
N GLN A 226 26.22 32.66 14.87
CA GLN A 226 27.36 32.51 13.96
C GLN A 226 27.24 33.42 12.72
N LYS A 227 26.04 33.53 12.15
CA LYS A 227 25.74 34.43 11.02
C LYS A 227 26.08 35.88 11.37
N ILE A 228 25.66 36.35 12.56
CA ILE A 228 25.93 37.73 13.00
C ILE A 228 27.46 37.94 13.17
N ILE A 229 28.15 36.99 13.82
CA ILE A 229 29.60 37.08 14.00
C ILE A 229 30.31 37.15 12.63
N LEU A 230 30.00 36.22 11.72
CA LEU A 230 30.61 36.21 10.38
C LEU A 230 30.30 37.47 9.59
N SER A 231 29.06 38.01 9.68
CA SER A 231 28.72 39.28 9.02
C SER A 231 29.58 40.44 9.55
N ASN A 232 29.76 40.55 10.87
CA ASN A 232 30.58 41.59 11.49
C ASN A 232 32.10 41.46 11.09
N GLU A 233 32.61 40.22 11.02
CA GLU A 233 33.99 39.96 10.56
C GLU A 233 34.15 40.35 9.10
N ILE A 234 33.17 40.05 8.24
CA ILE A 234 33.19 40.43 6.82
C ILE A 234 33.15 41.96 6.67
N ASP A 235 32.26 42.66 7.40
CA ASP A 235 32.18 44.13 7.37
C ASP A 235 33.50 44.77 7.80
N LYS A 236 34.19 44.21 8.81
CA LYS A 236 35.50 44.67 9.24
C LYS A 236 36.54 44.46 8.15
N LEU A 237 36.65 43.26 7.59
CA LEU A 237 37.57 42.97 6.51
C LEU A 237 37.33 43.81 5.27
N GLN A 238 36.07 44.11 4.95
CA GLN A 238 35.74 45.01 3.83
C GLN A 238 36.21 46.45 4.09
N LYS A 239 36.07 46.98 5.32
CA LYS A 239 36.58 48.29 5.71
C LYS A 239 38.10 48.33 5.67
N ASP A 240 38.77 47.30 6.16
CA ASP A 240 40.23 47.19 6.15
C ASP A 240 40.76 47.21 4.70
N ILE A 241 40.11 46.51 3.79
CA ILE A 241 40.44 46.48 2.36
C ILE A 241 40.17 47.84 1.69
N GLN A 242 39.05 48.51 2.04
CA GLN A 242 38.73 49.84 1.50
C GLN A 242 39.69 50.93 1.94
N ASN A 243 40.19 50.84 3.18
CA ASN A 243 41.13 51.81 3.74
C ASN A 243 42.58 51.51 3.37
N PHE A 244 42.84 50.47 2.59
CA PHE A 244 44.18 50.11 2.12
C PHE A 244 44.65 51.11 1.04
N ASN A 245 45.64 51.96 1.39
CA ASN A 245 46.12 53.00 0.52
C ASN A 245 47.11 52.43 -0.53
N VAL A 246 46.74 52.53 -1.80
CA VAL A 246 47.60 52.23 -2.95
C VAL A 246 47.95 53.51 -3.68
N LEU A 247 49.19 53.61 -4.16
CA LEU A 247 49.67 54.74 -4.92
C LEU A 247 48.78 55.07 -6.15
N PRO A 248 48.50 56.35 -6.49
CA PRO A 248 47.54 56.73 -7.54
C PRO A 248 47.79 56.06 -8.89
N GLU A 249 49.05 55.81 -9.25
CA GLU A 249 49.45 55.21 -10.53
C GLU A 249 48.99 53.74 -10.72
N TYR A 250 48.65 53.05 -9.64
CA TYR A 250 48.20 51.66 -9.69
C TYR A 250 46.68 51.49 -9.40
N LYS A 251 45.98 52.58 -9.24
CA LYS A 251 44.56 52.57 -8.86
C LYS A 251 43.66 51.86 -9.88
N GLU A 252 43.94 51.99 -11.17
CA GLU A 252 43.20 51.31 -12.24
C GLU A 252 43.45 49.81 -12.22
N ILE A 253 44.68 49.40 -12.05
CA ILE A 253 45.08 47.96 -11.95
C ILE A 253 44.44 47.31 -10.70
N GLN A 254 44.38 48.09 -9.61
CA GLN A 254 43.71 47.67 -8.37
C GLN A 254 42.21 47.45 -8.59
N VAL A 255 41.53 48.35 -9.31
CA VAL A 255 40.10 48.25 -9.64
C VAL A 255 39.83 46.97 -10.45
N VAL A 256 40.66 46.68 -11.46
CA VAL A 256 40.57 45.46 -12.26
C VAL A 256 40.82 44.22 -11.40
N ALA A 257 41.87 44.20 -10.59
CA ALA A 257 42.18 43.09 -9.70
C ALA A 257 41.05 42.84 -8.67
N ASN A 258 40.44 43.87 -8.13
CA ASN A 258 39.27 43.78 -7.24
C ASN A 258 38.03 43.21 -7.94
N THR A 259 37.78 43.61 -9.18
CA THR A 259 36.68 43.09 -9.98
C THR A 259 36.86 41.59 -10.25
N LEU A 260 38.08 41.20 -10.65
CA LEU A 260 38.44 39.78 -10.84
C LEU A 260 38.32 38.99 -9.54
N THR A 261 38.70 39.56 -8.40
CA THR A 261 38.55 38.93 -7.10
C THR A 261 37.08 38.68 -6.72
N LYS A 262 36.20 39.69 -6.93
CA LYS A 262 34.77 39.51 -6.70
C LYS A 262 34.17 38.43 -7.61
N LYS A 263 34.59 38.37 -8.86
CA LYS A 263 34.17 37.37 -9.83
C LYS A 263 34.63 35.96 -9.45
N LEU A 264 35.92 35.83 -9.07
CA LEU A 264 36.48 34.58 -8.54
C LEU A 264 35.74 34.12 -7.27
N GLN A 265 35.45 35.04 -6.37
CA GLN A 265 34.67 34.75 -5.16
C GLN A 265 33.29 34.18 -5.47
N SER A 266 32.56 34.79 -6.41
CA SER A 266 31.25 34.30 -6.86
C SER A 266 31.36 32.89 -7.46
N LEU A 267 32.34 32.66 -8.33
CA LEU A 267 32.57 31.35 -8.96
C LEU A 267 33.01 30.28 -7.95
N ASN A 268 33.88 30.62 -7.00
CA ASN A 268 34.29 29.72 -5.93
C ASN A 268 33.12 29.34 -5.02
N ASN A 269 32.22 30.29 -4.70
CA ASN A 269 31.02 30.02 -3.92
C ASN A 269 30.09 29.03 -4.64
N GLN A 270 29.89 29.22 -5.94
CA GLN A 270 29.10 28.28 -6.76
C GLN A 270 29.77 26.89 -6.80
N MET A 271 31.09 26.83 -6.96
CA MET A 271 31.86 25.59 -6.99
C MET A 271 31.76 24.85 -5.64
N ILE A 272 31.93 25.54 -4.51
CA ILE A 272 31.80 24.96 -3.17
C ILE A 272 30.39 24.39 -2.96
N PHE A 273 29.40 25.15 -3.39
CA PHE A 273 28.00 24.70 -3.32
C PHE A 273 27.77 23.44 -4.14
N ASN A 274 28.23 23.43 -5.40
CA ASN A 274 28.05 22.27 -6.28
C ASN A 274 28.87 21.06 -5.79
N LYS A 275 30.08 21.26 -5.27
CA LYS A 275 30.87 20.17 -4.66
C LYS A 275 30.21 19.60 -3.41
N LYS A 276 29.64 20.43 -2.56
CA LYS A 276 28.89 19.95 -1.37
C LYS A 276 27.64 19.16 -1.78
N ARG A 277 26.90 19.62 -2.78
CA ARG A 277 25.76 18.86 -3.35
C ARG A 277 26.22 17.53 -3.95
N LEU A 278 27.34 17.53 -4.65
CA LEU A 278 27.91 16.32 -5.23
C LEU A 278 28.29 15.30 -4.15
N GLU A 279 28.94 15.75 -3.07
CA GLU A 279 29.26 14.92 -1.91
C GLU A 279 28.00 14.37 -1.23
N GLU A 280 27.00 15.21 -1.00
CA GLU A 280 25.69 14.81 -0.45
C GLU A 280 25.00 13.74 -1.32
N TYR A 281 24.98 13.93 -2.65
CA TYR A 281 24.37 12.98 -3.57
C TYR A 281 25.15 11.66 -3.66
N ASN A 282 26.48 11.71 -3.67
CA ASN A 282 27.33 10.53 -3.65
C ASN A 282 27.22 9.76 -2.32
N SER A 283 27.11 10.46 -1.19
CA SER A 283 26.86 9.84 0.12
C SER A 283 25.52 9.09 0.12
N ILE A 284 24.46 9.74 -0.37
CA ILE A 284 23.13 9.10 -0.48
C ILE A 284 23.18 7.86 -1.38
N ILE A 285 23.87 7.95 -2.53
CA ILE A 285 24.02 6.81 -3.46
C ILE A 285 24.79 5.67 -2.80
N SER A 286 25.84 5.97 -2.03
CA SER A 286 26.66 4.96 -1.34
C SER A 286 25.95 4.33 -0.13
N GLU A 287 25.16 5.09 0.60
CA GLU A 287 24.34 4.60 1.72
C GLU A 287 23.19 3.70 1.24
N GLU A 288 22.64 3.97 0.06
CA GLU A 288 21.60 3.13 -0.57
C GLU A 288 22.16 1.82 -1.15
N ASP A 289 23.45 1.71 -1.45
CA ASP A 289 24.10 0.45 -1.85
C ASP A 289 24.34 -0.51 -0.66
N VAL A 290 24.26 -0.04 0.57
CA VAL A 290 24.43 -0.84 1.80
C VAL A 290 23.12 -1.55 2.24
N SER A 291 22.02 -1.44 1.48
CA SER A 291 20.75 -2.10 1.78
C SER A 291 20.70 -3.63 1.55
N ASP A 292 21.85 -4.30 1.45
CA ASP A 292 21.98 -5.76 1.61
C ASP A 292 21.79 -6.24 3.07
N ASP A 293 21.35 -5.36 3.94
CA ASP A 293 21.09 -5.62 5.36
C ASP A 293 20.01 -6.68 5.64
N LEU A 294 19.21 -7.06 4.63
CA LEU A 294 18.20 -8.11 4.81
C LEU A 294 18.79 -9.52 4.82
N GLN A 295 19.90 -9.75 4.13
CA GLN A 295 20.64 -11.00 4.29
C GLN A 295 21.31 -11.05 5.67
N ALA A 296 21.83 -9.91 6.15
CA ALA A 296 22.39 -9.78 7.50
C ALA A 296 21.30 -9.91 8.57
N ILE A 297 20.15 -9.27 8.38
CA ILE A 297 18.98 -9.39 9.26
C ILE A 297 18.44 -10.82 9.24
N THR A 298 18.28 -11.44 8.08
CA THR A 298 17.83 -12.84 7.97
C THR A 298 18.86 -13.82 8.56
N ALA A 299 20.16 -13.55 8.42
CA ALA A 299 21.22 -14.33 9.05
C ALA A 299 21.22 -14.16 10.57
N MET A 300 21.03 -12.94 11.06
CA MET A 300 20.96 -12.62 12.50
C MET A 300 19.73 -13.27 13.17
N TYR A 301 18.58 -13.33 12.48
CA TYR A 301 17.39 -14.03 12.98
C TYR A 301 17.51 -15.56 12.88
N LYS A 302 18.24 -16.09 11.90
CA LYS A 302 18.58 -17.52 11.84
C LYS A 302 19.51 -17.94 13.00
N GLU A 303 20.45 -17.09 13.42
CA GLU A 303 21.30 -17.35 14.59
C GLU A 303 20.51 -17.41 15.90
N VAL A 304 19.37 -16.74 15.99
CA VAL A 304 18.50 -16.70 17.18
C VAL A 304 17.38 -17.76 17.12
N ASN A 305 17.42 -18.68 16.13
CA ASN A 305 16.39 -19.71 15.90
C ASN A 305 14.95 -19.16 15.71
N ILE A 306 14.80 -17.95 15.22
CA ILE A 306 13.49 -17.41 14.84
C ILE A 306 13.29 -17.73 13.35
N VAL A 307 12.47 -18.74 13.06
CA VAL A 307 12.05 -19.07 11.70
C VAL A 307 10.89 -18.15 11.33
N PHE A 308 11.12 -17.25 10.39
CA PHE A 308 10.01 -16.50 9.81
C PHE A 308 9.13 -17.43 8.97
N SER A 309 7.82 -17.34 9.16
CA SER A 309 6.88 -18.01 8.26
C SER A 309 7.10 -17.49 6.82
N GLU A 310 6.93 -18.36 5.83
CA GLU A 310 7.10 -18.04 4.40
C GLU A 310 6.31 -16.81 3.96
N THR A 311 5.18 -16.53 4.62
CA THR A 311 4.34 -15.35 4.39
C THR A 311 5.02 -14.04 4.80
N VAL A 312 5.83 -14.07 5.87
CA VAL A 312 6.60 -12.90 6.32
C VAL A 312 7.78 -12.65 5.40
N LEU A 313 8.46 -13.70 4.95
CA LEU A 313 9.54 -13.60 3.97
C LEU A 313 9.06 -13.01 2.64
N LYS A 314 7.81 -13.30 2.22
CA LYS A 314 7.22 -12.78 0.97
C LYS A 314 6.74 -11.35 1.04
N SER A 315 6.08 -10.97 2.11
CA SER A 315 5.74 -9.55 2.28
C SER A 315 7.01 -8.71 2.39
N LEU A 316 8.08 -9.30 2.90
CA LEU A 316 9.42 -8.72 2.92
C LEU A 316 10.02 -8.63 1.51
N GLU A 317 9.93 -9.70 0.68
CA GLU A 317 10.40 -9.71 -0.72
C GLU A 317 9.61 -8.75 -1.62
N GLU A 318 8.30 -8.62 -1.44
CA GLU A 318 7.48 -7.64 -2.18
C GLU A 318 7.78 -6.20 -1.78
N VAL A 319 7.98 -5.95 -0.49
CA VAL A 319 8.44 -4.65 0.03
C VAL A 319 9.86 -4.37 -0.45
N GLN A 320 10.75 -5.36 -0.50
CA GLN A 320 12.08 -5.22 -1.08
C GLN A 320 12.02 -4.88 -2.57
N LYS A 321 11.19 -5.59 -3.34
CA LYS A 321 11.05 -5.36 -4.77
C LYS A 321 10.49 -3.97 -5.08
N PHE A 322 9.54 -3.51 -4.27
CA PHE A 322 9.01 -2.17 -4.36
C PHE A 322 10.05 -1.12 -3.92
N ASN A 323 10.74 -1.35 -2.80
CA ASN A 323 11.81 -0.47 -2.35
C ASN A 323 12.99 -0.47 -3.32
N SER A 324 13.37 -1.62 -3.90
CA SER A 324 14.46 -1.67 -4.89
C SER A 324 14.13 -0.88 -6.16
N VAL A 325 12.89 -0.89 -6.64
CA VAL A 325 12.46 -0.05 -7.78
C VAL A 325 12.50 1.44 -7.43
N ILE A 326 12.04 1.82 -6.23
CA ILE A 326 12.13 3.21 -5.77
C ILE A 326 13.58 3.65 -5.60
N ILE A 327 14.41 2.82 -4.97
CA ILE A 327 15.85 3.07 -4.78
C ILE A 327 16.54 3.18 -6.14
N GLN A 328 16.23 2.29 -7.08
CA GLN A 328 16.81 2.32 -8.42
C GLN A 328 16.42 3.57 -9.21
N ASN A 329 15.15 3.96 -9.22
CA ASN A 329 14.68 5.19 -9.85
C ASN A 329 15.31 6.44 -9.21
N ARG A 330 15.44 6.44 -7.89
CA ARG A 330 16.09 7.51 -7.14
C ARG A 330 17.60 7.57 -7.42
N LYS A 331 18.24 6.41 -7.48
CA LYS A 331 19.65 6.28 -7.84
C LYS A 331 19.93 6.79 -9.26
N GLU A 332 19.09 6.43 -10.25
CA GLU A 332 19.19 6.94 -11.61
C GLU A 332 19.00 8.46 -11.68
N PHE A 333 18.02 8.98 -10.94
CA PHE A 333 17.82 10.43 -10.82
C PHE A 333 19.06 11.11 -10.21
N LEU A 334 19.54 10.61 -9.07
CA LEU A 334 20.72 11.16 -8.40
C LEU A 334 21.98 11.05 -9.27
N GLN A 335 22.18 9.94 -9.99
CA GLN A 335 23.30 9.78 -10.93
C GLN A 335 23.23 10.78 -12.10
N ASN A 336 22.05 11.14 -12.58
CA ASN A 336 21.88 12.17 -13.59
C ASN A 336 22.24 13.56 -13.03
N GLU A 337 21.77 13.87 -11.82
CA GLU A 337 22.11 15.10 -11.11
C GLU A 337 23.63 15.19 -10.84
N VAL A 338 24.24 14.09 -10.40
CA VAL A 338 25.71 13.99 -10.22
C VAL A 338 26.45 14.33 -11.52
N ARG A 339 26.07 13.71 -12.64
CA ARG A 339 26.68 13.99 -13.96
C ARG A 339 26.49 15.45 -14.40
N GLN A 340 25.38 16.06 -14.08
CA GLN A 340 25.16 17.48 -14.36
C GLN A 340 26.05 18.35 -13.48
N LEU A 341 26.10 18.09 -12.17
CA LEU A 341 26.95 18.82 -11.23
C LEU A 341 28.44 18.70 -11.57
N GLU A 342 28.90 17.52 -11.98
CA GLU A 342 30.29 17.34 -12.45
C GLU A 342 30.65 18.21 -13.64
N ARG A 343 29.74 18.32 -14.63
CA ARG A 343 29.92 19.23 -15.78
C ARG A 343 29.97 20.69 -15.34
N GLU A 344 29.06 21.10 -14.47
CA GLU A 344 29.01 22.47 -13.93
C GLU A 344 30.29 22.78 -13.15
N ILE A 345 30.76 21.85 -12.30
CA ILE A 345 32.00 21.98 -11.54
C ILE A 345 33.19 22.13 -12.51
N PHE A 346 33.27 21.31 -13.55
CA PHE A 346 34.34 21.39 -14.55
C PHE A 346 34.36 22.75 -15.27
N HIS A 347 33.18 23.29 -15.65
CA HIS A 347 33.08 24.62 -16.23
C HIS A 347 33.48 25.74 -15.26
N LEU A 348 33.10 25.61 -13.99
CA LEU A 348 33.48 26.54 -12.94
C LEU A 348 35.00 26.49 -12.68
N GLU A 349 35.59 25.30 -12.60
CA GLU A 349 37.05 25.12 -12.42
C GLU A 349 37.84 25.74 -13.57
N THR A 350 37.40 25.55 -14.81
CA THR A 350 38.02 26.14 -15.99
C THR A 350 37.96 27.68 -15.94
N SER A 351 36.80 28.23 -15.59
CA SER A 351 36.60 29.67 -15.46
C SER A 351 37.39 30.27 -14.31
N ILE A 352 37.44 29.59 -13.16
CA ILE A 352 38.22 29.99 -11.98
C ILE A 352 39.71 30.02 -12.34
N LYS A 353 40.21 29.01 -13.05
CA LYS A 353 41.59 28.95 -13.49
C LYS A 353 41.95 30.16 -14.37
N SER A 354 41.13 30.42 -15.41
CA SER A 354 41.35 31.56 -16.32
C SER A 354 41.38 32.90 -15.60
N TYR A 355 40.36 33.18 -14.76
CA TYR A 355 40.31 34.45 -14.01
C TYR A 355 41.37 34.53 -12.91
N SER A 356 41.85 33.39 -12.37
CA SER A 356 42.94 33.33 -11.39
C SER A 356 44.29 33.68 -12.03
N GLU A 357 44.52 33.20 -13.25
CA GLU A 357 45.74 33.53 -14.02
C GLU A 357 45.74 35.02 -14.37
N GLU A 358 44.62 35.56 -14.90
CA GLU A 358 44.51 36.98 -15.22
C GLU A 358 44.71 37.86 -13.98
N ARG A 359 44.05 37.49 -12.85
CA ARG A 359 44.26 38.18 -11.57
C ARG A 359 45.69 38.12 -11.11
N SER A 360 46.38 36.96 -11.24
CA SER A 360 47.77 36.76 -10.84
C SER A 360 48.70 37.68 -11.61
N GLU A 361 48.48 37.87 -12.93
CA GLU A 361 49.25 38.82 -13.73
C GLU A 361 49.09 40.27 -13.25
N LYS A 362 47.82 40.69 -13.00
CA LYS A 362 47.56 42.04 -12.47
C LYS A 362 48.20 42.23 -11.08
N MET A 363 48.15 41.18 -10.25
CA MET A 363 48.73 41.18 -8.91
C MET A 363 50.26 41.20 -8.92
N LYS A 364 50.94 40.54 -9.88
CA LYS A 364 52.41 40.64 -10.07
C LYS A 364 52.85 42.06 -10.40
N LEU A 365 52.08 42.77 -11.21
CA LEU A 365 52.32 44.18 -11.51
C LEU A 365 52.19 45.10 -10.29
N LEU A 366 51.29 44.77 -9.38
CA LEU A 366 51.12 45.47 -8.11
C LEU A 366 52.16 45.05 -7.05
N SER A 367 52.73 43.84 -7.09
CA SER A 367 53.65 43.26 -6.06
C SER A 367 55.05 43.89 -6.03
N ALA A 368 55.44 44.61 -7.07
CA ALA A 368 56.73 45.29 -7.11
C ALA A 368 56.93 46.34 -5.99
N HIS A 369 55.94 46.62 -5.14
CA HIS A 369 55.90 47.72 -4.17
C HIS A 369 55.50 47.39 -2.74
N GLY A 370 55.74 46.14 -2.26
CA GLY A 370 55.78 45.77 -0.81
C GLY A 370 54.47 45.75 -0.01
N ALA A 371 53.40 46.41 -0.45
CA ALA A 371 52.13 46.48 0.28
C ALA A 371 51.09 45.42 -0.14
N LEU A 372 51.45 44.62 -1.12
CA LEU A 372 50.49 43.78 -1.84
C LEU A 372 50.24 42.43 -1.19
N GLU A 373 51.19 41.92 -0.46
CA GLU A 373 51.07 40.62 0.19
C GLU A 373 50.04 40.66 1.31
N GLU A 374 49.99 41.72 2.10
CA GLU A 374 48.96 41.94 3.12
C GLU A 374 47.56 42.13 2.53
N TYR A 375 47.44 42.85 1.40
CA TYR A 375 46.21 43.04 0.69
C TYR A 375 45.63 41.72 0.13
N SER A 376 46.49 40.89 -0.45
CA SER A 376 46.12 39.57 -0.96
C SER A 376 45.60 38.65 0.16
N ILE A 377 46.26 38.66 1.31
CA ILE A 377 45.88 37.90 2.49
C ILE A 377 44.49 38.36 3.01
N LEU A 378 44.25 39.67 3.04
CA LEU A 378 42.94 40.21 3.45
C LEU A 378 41.82 39.79 2.50
N GLN A 379 42.07 39.82 1.18
CA GLN A 379 41.11 39.38 0.19
C GLN A 379 40.81 37.89 0.26
N GLU A 380 41.83 37.04 0.48
CA GLU A 380 41.61 35.62 0.66
C GLU A 380 40.78 35.30 1.91
N LYS A 381 41.10 35.97 3.03
CA LYS A 381 40.31 35.86 4.28
C LYS A 381 38.88 36.29 4.06
N LEU A 382 38.63 37.41 3.36
CA LEU A 382 37.28 37.86 3.06
C LEU A 382 36.55 36.84 2.21
N SER A 383 37.17 36.33 1.14
CA SER A 383 36.56 35.31 0.27
C SER A 383 36.13 34.07 1.06
N LYS A 384 37.00 33.56 1.93
CA LYS A 384 36.71 32.42 2.77
C LYS A 384 35.53 32.68 3.72
N LYS A 385 35.50 33.84 4.40
CA LYS A 385 34.43 34.21 5.32
C LYS A 385 33.09 34.41 4.64
N VAL A 386 33.07 34.98 3.44
CA VAL A 386 31.84 35.12 2.65
C VAL A 386 31.32 33.74 2.23
N SER A 387 32.17 32.81 1.83
CA SER A 387 31.78 31.44 1.50
C SER A 387 31.19 30.71 2.72
N GLU A 388 31.83 30.83 3.89
CA GLU A 388 31.31 30.29 5.17
C GLU A 388 29.92 30.86 5.50
N LEU A 389 29.71 32.18 5.31
CA LEU A 389 28.43 32.84 5.56
C LEU A 389 27.33 32.35 4.61
N GLU A 390 27.63 32.14 3.33
CA GLU A 390 26.65 31.64 2.35
C GLU A 390 26.20 30.19 2.65
N LEU A 391 27.13 29.31 3.02
CA LEU A 391 26.80 27.95 3.47
C LEU A 391 25.89 27.98 4.71
N LEU A 392 26.23 28.81 5.67
CA LEU A 392 25.46 28.96 6.91
C LEU A 392 24.06 29.52 6.66
N LYS A 393 23.89 30.49 5.73
CA LYS A 393 22.58 31.00 5.32
C LYS A 393 21.71 29.92 4.67
N GLN A 394 22.30 29.05 3.85
CA GLN A 394 21.58 27.93 3.24
C GLN A 394 21.09 26.93 4.27
N ASP A 395 21.94 26.55 5.24
CA ASP A 395 21.54 25.63 6.31
C ASP A 395 20.44 26.25 7.20
N LEU A 396 20.52 27.54 7.49
CA LEU A 396 19.45 28.27 8.17
C LEU A 396 18.15 28.25 7.40
N LYS A 397 18.20 28.50 6.09
CA LYS A 397 17.03 28.48 5.22
C LYS A 397 16.38 27.09 5.21
N LYS A 398 17.17 26.02 5.02
CA LYS A 398 16.68 24.63 5.05
C LYS A 398 15.96 24.33 6.37
N GLN A 399 16.52 24.76 7.52
CA GLN A 399 15.89 24.57 8.83
C GLN A 399 14.60 25.36 8.96
N GLN A 400 14.58 26.62 8.51
CA GLN A 400 13.38 27.48 8.56
C GLN A 400 12.27 26.90 7.68
N ASP A 401 12.59 26.51 6.45
CA ASP A 401 11.64 25.90 5.52
C ASP A 401 11.06 24.60 6.10
N ALA A 402 11.91 23.75 6.71
CA ALA A 402 11.46 22.53 7.38
C ALA A 402 10.57 22.82 8.59
N GLN A 403 10.90 23.84 9.39
CA GLN A 403 10.09 24.23 10.53
C GLN A 403 8.72 24.78 10.11
N GLU A 404 8.67 25.60 9.06
CA GLU A 404 7.44 26.10 8.48
C GLU A 404 6.56 24.97 7.94
N LYS A 405 7.17 24.00 7.25
CA LYS A 405 6.47 22.79 6.79
C LYS A 405 5.87 22.01 7.96
N ILE A 406 6.60 21.81 9.05
CA ILE A 406 6.09 21.14 10.25
C ILE A 406 4.85 21.90 10.81
N TYR A 407 4.89 23.23 10.87
CA TYR A 407 3.74 24.02 11.35
C TYR A 407 2.53 23.90 10.44
N THR A 408 2.71 24.02 9.13
CA THR A 408 1.62 23.90 8.15
C THR A 408 1.01 22.50 8.16
N ILE A 409 1.85 21.44 8.21
CA ILE A 409 1.42 20.04 8.33
C ILE A 409 0.63 19.85 9.62
N LYS A 410 1.10 20.38 10.75
CA LYS A 410 0.41 20.24 12.03
C LYS A 410 -0.99 20.87 11.97
N ALA A 411 -1.11 22.10 11.50
CA ALA A 411 -2.39 22.78 11.36
C ALA A 411 -3.36 21.99 10.43
N ARG A 412 -2.86 21.47 9.32
CA ARG A 412 -3.66 20.64 8.41
C ARG A 412 -4.11 19.33 9.05
N LYS A 413 -3.23 18.65 9.77
CA LYS A 413 -3.56 17.44 10.53
C LYS A 413 -4.65 17.70 11.57
N ASP A 414 -4.57 18.80 12.31
CA ASP A 414 -5.57 19.14 13.32
C ASP A 414 -6.93 19.46 12.69
N SER A 415 -6.96 20.13 11.53
CA SER A 415 -8.18 20.32 10.72
C SER A 415 -8.81 18.98 10.30
N ILE A 416 -8.00 18.05 9.75
CA ILE A 416 -8.48 16.74 9.32
C ILE A 416 -9.03 15.92 10.50
N LYS A 417 -8.35 15.92 11.63
CA LYS A 417 -8.84 15.25 12.85
C LYS A 417 -10.20 15.77 13.28
N TYR A 418 -10.39 17.08 13.22
CA TYR A 418 -11.68 17.67 13.53
C TYR A 418 -12.76 17.22 12.52
N GLU A 419 -12.46 17.25 11.22
CA GLU A 419 -13.38 16.79 10.16
C GLU A 419 -13.77 15.32 10.36
N ILE A 420 -12.81 14.43 10.65
CA ILE A 420 -13.05 13.00 10.91
C ILE A 420 -13.95 12.80 12.14
N ASN A 421 -13.67 13.48 13.25
CA ASN A 421 -14.47 13.35 14.47
C ASN A 421 -15.89 13.91 14.30
N GLN A 422 -16.04 14.98 13.52
CA GLN A 422 -17.34 15.52 13.16
C GLN A 422 -18.13 14.47 12.32
N ASP A 423 -17.50 13.91 11.29
CA ASP A 423 -18.12 12.90 10.44
C ASP A 423 -18.61 11.68 11.25
N ILE A 424 -17.77 11.12 12.13
CA ILE A 424 -18.19 10.01 13.00
C ILE A 424 -19.46 10.36 13.80
N SER A 425 -19.59 11.60 14.24
CA SER A 425 -20.71 12.02 15.10
C SER A 425 -22.01 12.21 14.35
N ILE A 426 -21.96 12.66 13.08
CA ILE A 426 -23.15 13.06 12.33
C ILE A 426 -23.51 12.11 11.17
N ASN A 427 -22.64 11.17 10.82
CA ASN A 427 -22.81 10.29 9.66
C ASN A 427 -23.99 9.34 9.86
N GLU A 428 -25.07 9.56 9.11
CA GLU A 428 -26.30 8.77 9.21
C GLU A 428 -26.10 7.34 8.67
N ASN A 429 -25.26 7.14 7.64
CA ASN A 429 -24.92 5.81 7.16
C ASN A 429 -24.24 4.98 8.25
N LEU A 430 -23.28 5.56 8.97
CA LEU A 430 -22.61 4.89 10.09
C LEU A 430 -23.60 4.50 11.20
N LYS A 431 -24.56 5.36 11.53
CA LYS A 431 -25.60 5.03 12.53
C LYS A 431 -26.45 3.85 12.08
N GLU A 432 -26.80 3.78 10.80
CA GLU A 432 -27.54 2.68 10.22
C GLU A 432 -26.72 1.39 10.22
N GLU A 433 -25.45 1.45 9.81
CA GLU A 433 -24.51 0.33 9.83
C GLU A 433 -24.37 -0.27 11.25
N ILE A 434 -24.18 0.58 12.25
CA ILE A 434 -24.14 0.18 13.67
C ILE A 434 -25.46 -0.52 14.06
N SER A 435 -26.60 0.01 13.64
CA SER A 435 -27.90 -0.58 13.94
C SER A 435 -28.06 -1.95 13.27
N ILE A 436 -27.70 -2.09 11.99
CA ILE A 436 -27.79 -3.37 11.27
C ILE A 436 -26.87 -4.41 11.91
N PHE A 437 -25.61 -4.04 12.19
CA PHE A 437 -24.64 -4.92 12.86
C PHE A 437 -25.19 -5.43 14.20
N ASN A 438 -25.75 -4.51 14.99
CA ASN A 438 -26.33 -4.80 16.30
C ASN A 438 -27.53 -5.75 16.18
N ASN A 439 -28.43 -5.51 15.21
CA ASN A 439 -29.59 -6.38 14.94
C ASN A 439 -29.15 -7.78 14.51
N ASN A 440 -28.13 -7.88 13.64
CA ASN A 440 -27.58 -9.18 13.21
C ASN A 440 -26.99 -9.96 14.41
N SER A 441 -26.29 -9.28 15.33
CA SER A 441 -25.79 -9.89 16.57
C SER A 441 -26.93 -10.33 17.50
N MET A 442 -27.99 -9.51 17.64
CA MET A 442 -29.15 -9.86 18.43
C MET A 442 -29.87 -11.10 17.90
N CYS A 443 -30.08 -11.21 16.57
CA CYS A 443 -30.68 -12.39 15.96
C CYS A 443 -29.92 -13.68 16.26
N LEU A 444 -28.60 -13.60 16.37
CA LEU A 444 -27.74 -14.77 16.61
C LEU A 444 -27.66 -15.15 18.10
N TYR A 445 -27.45 -14.18 18.98
CA TYR A 445 -26.99 -14.42 20.35
C TYR A 445 -27.95 -13.90 21.44
N ASP A 446 -29.05 -13.27 21.08
CA ASP A 446 -29.92 -12.53 21.99
C ASP A 446 -29.11 -11.50 22.84
N MET A 447 -28.00 -10.99 22.28
CA MET A 447 -27.10 -10.04 22.90
C MET A 447 -26.71 -8.94 21.92
N TYR A 448 -26.70 -7.71 22.41
CA TYR A 448 -26.17 -6.59 21.66
C TYR A 448 -24.65 -6.64 21.54
N ALA A 449 -24.14 -6.36 20.36
CA ALA A 449 -22.76 -6.08 20.09
C ALA A 449 -22.66 -4.73 19.39
N ASN A 450 -21.87 -3.83 19.93
CA ASN A 450 -21.73 -2.48 19.38
C ASN A 450 -20.50 -2.40 18.49
N LEU A 451 -20.70 -2.15 17.20
CA LEU A 451 -19.65 -1.69 16.32
C LEU A 451 -19.26 -0.28 16.74
N VAL A 452 -18.03 -0.09 17.17
CA VAL A 452 -17.51 1.21 17.62
C VAL A 452 -16.50 1.73 16.62
N VAL A 453 -16.73 2.97 16.18
CA VAL A 453 -15.81 3.73 15.35
C VAL A 453 -15.35 4.93 16.16
N ASP A 454 -14.04 5.05 16.35
CA ASP A 454 -13.40 6.10 17.15
C ASP A 454 -12.11 6.55 16.45
N THR A 455 -11.38 7.47 17.04
CA THR A 455 -10.04 7.88 16.61
C THR A 455 -8.99 7.68 17.67
N ASP A 456 -7.75 7.36 17.27
CA ASP A 456 -6.61 7.37 18.17
C ASP A 456 -6.11 8.81 18.42
N LYS A 457 -5.12 8.97 19.30
CA LYS A 457 -4.49 10.29 19.61
C LYS A 457 -3.90 10.98 18.37
N ASN A 458 -3.60 10.24 17.32
CA ASN A 458 -3.06 10.77 16.07
C ASN A 458 -4.16 11.12 15.06
N GLY A 459 -5.42 10.77 15.36
CA GLY A 459 -6.59 10.99 14.51
C GLY A 459 -6.83 9.89 13.48
N ASN A 460 -6.12 8.74 13.57
CA ASN A 460 -6.39 7.60 12.72
C ASN A 460 -7.64 6.88 13.23
N TYR A 461 -8.44 6.32 12.31
CA TYR A 461 -9.61 5.54 12.68
C TYR A 461 -9.23 4.32 13.53
N LYS A 462 -10.06 4.06 14.53
CA LYS A 462 -10.02 2.89 15.38
C LYS A 462 -11.36 2.18 15.32
N PHE A 463 -11.36 0.93 14.90
CA PHE A 463 -12.56 0.10 14.81
C PHE A 463 -12.46 -1.04 15.81
N TYR A 464 -13.52 -1.31 16.54
CA TYR A 464 -13.59 -2.44 17.44
C TYR A 464 -15.04 -2.79 17.77
N ILE A 465 -15.25 -3.99 18.29
CA ILE A 465 -16.58 -4.43 18.75
C ILE A 465 -16.57 -4.43 20.28
N SER A 466 -17.56 -3.78 20.86
CA SER A 466 -17.79 -3.73 22.30
C SER A 466 -19.01 -4.56 22.67
N ARG A 467 -18.85 -5.46 23.65
CA ARG A 467 -19.91 -6.32 24.18
C ARG A 467 -19.65 -6.69 25.64
N GLU A 468 -20.69 -7.16 26.35
CA GLU A 468 -20.57 -7.56 27.76
C GLU A 468 -19.82 -8.89 27.93
N LYS A 469 -20.01 -9.83 27.00
CA LYS A 469 -19.37 -11.16 27.05
C LYS A 469 -18.77 -11.50 25.71
N SER A 470 -17.56 -12.03 25.70
CA SER A 470 -16.87 -12.50 24.49
C SER A 470 -16.40 -13.94 24.64
N SER A 471 -16.34 -14.66 23.54
CA SER A 471 -15.71 -15.96 23.37
C SER A 471 -15.23 -16.08 21.92
N GLU A 472 -14.29 -16.98 21.64
CA GLU A 472 -13.72 -17.18 20.31
C GLU A 472 -14.82 -17.45 19.24
N GLY A 473 -15.84 -18.24 19.57
CA GLY A 473 -16.97 -18.53 18.67
C GLY A 473 -17.78 -17.27 18.34
N ILE A 474 -18.06 -16.44 19.36
CA ILE A 474 -18.78 -15.18 19.19
C ILE A 474 -17.96 -14.20 18.33
N GLU A 475 -16.66 -14.08 18.59
CA GLU A 475 -15.76 -13.19 17.84
C GLU A 475 -15.70 -13.57 16.34
N ARG A 476 -15.73 -14.86 16.01
CA ARG A 476 -15.84 -15.30 14.62
C ARG A 476 -17.16 -14.89 13.97
N MET A 477 -18.27 -14.96 14.71
CA MET A 477 -19.57 -14.55 14.19
C MET A 477 -19.70 -13.04 14.03
N ASP A 478 -18.84 -12.23 14.69
CA ASP A 478 -18.74 -10.80 14.40
C ASP A 478 -18.31 -10.52 12.98
N ILE A 479 -17.46 -11.39 12.40
CA ILE A 479 -17.06 -11.28 11.00
C ILE A 479 -18.28 -11.49 10.11
N PHE A 480 -19.09 -12.50 10.39
CA PHE A 480 -20.33 -12.76 9.67
C PHE A 480 -21.29 -11.57 9.76
N CYS A 481 -21.56 -11.06 10.97
CA CYS A 481 -22.44 -9.92 11.17
C CYS A 481 -21.95 -8.64 10.48
N TYR A 482 -20.63 -8.43 10.48
CA TYR A 482 -19.99 -7.28 9.84
C TYR A 482 -20.09 -7.37 8.31
N ASP A 483 -19.73 -8.51 7.72
CA ASP A 483 -19.76 -8.70 6.28
C ASP A 483 -21.22 -8.68 5.75
N LEU A 484 -22.16 -9.24 6.52
CA LEU A 484 -23.59 -9.18 6.20
C LEU A 484 -24.13 -7.74 6.23
N MET A 485 -23.76 -6.97 7.25
CA MET A 485 -24.07 -5.53 7.32
C MET A 485 -23.51 -4.78 6.12
N LEU A 486 -22.26 -5.04 5.74
CA LEU A 486 -21.63 -4.36 4.61
C LEU A 486 -22.39 -4.62 3.31
N ILE A 487 -22.73 -5.88 3.00
CA ILE A 487 -23.45 -6.18 1.75
C ILE A 487 -24.86 -5.57 1.77
N GLU A 488 -25.59 -5.59 2.89
CA GLU A 488 -26.89 -4.95 3.05
C GLU A 488 -26.80 -3.45 2.71
N MET A 489 -25.81 -2.74 3.27
CA MET A 489 -25.59 -1.31 3.02
C MET A 489 -25.16 -1.01 1.58
N TYR A 490 -24.27 -1.84 1.00
CA TYR A 490 -23.88 -1.68 -0.40
C TYR A 490 -25.06 -1.87 -1.35
N ARG A 491 -25.89 -2.91 -1.15
CA ARG A 491 -27.11 -3.13 -1.96
C ARG A 491 -28.09 -1.97 -1.88
N LYS A 492 -28.19 -1.34 -0.71
CA LYS A 492 -29.03 -0.17 -0.51
C LYS A 492 -28.48 1.08 -1.21
N ASN A 493 -27.19 1.35 -1.03
CA ASN A 493 -26.55 2.62 -1.46
C ASN A 493 -26.05 2.57 -2.91
N VAL A 494 -25.65 1.40 -3.41
CA VAL A 494 -25.10 1.16 -4.75
C VAL A 494 -25.82 -0.07 -5.38
N PRO A 495 -27.08 0.05 -5.81
CA PRO A 495 -27.86 -1.09 -6.27
C PRO A 495 -27.24 -1.89 -7.43
N GLN A 496 -26.42 -1.26 -8.27
CA GLN A 496 -25.69 -1.91 -9.36
C GLN A 496 -24.26 -2.33 -8.97
N GLY A 497 -23.87 -2.12 -7.71
CA GLY A 497 -22.58 -2.51 -7.17
C GLY A 497 -22.49 -4.00 -6.87
N ILE A 498 -21.67 -4.32 -5.85
CA ILE A 498 -21.48 -5.72 -5.43
C ILE A 498 -22.79 -6.35 -4.96
N ASP A 499 -23.07 -7.56 -5.42
CA ASP A 499 -24.32 -8.30 -5.18
C ASP A 499 -24.06 -9.77 -4.79
N PHE A 500 -22.88 -10.07 -4.28
CA PHE A 500 -22.54 -11.38 -3.73
C PHE A 500 -21.67 -11.26 -2.47
N LEU A 501 -21.86 -12.22 -1.55
CA LEU A 501 -21.06 -12.41 -0.36
C LEU A 501 -20.65 -13.89 -0.26
N ILE A 502 -19.34 -14.17 -0.13
CA ILE A 502 -18.80 -15.52 -0.18
C ILE A 502 -18.01 -15.81 1.09
N HIS A 503 -18.40 -16.87 1.82
CA HIS A 503 -17.72 -17.32 3.02
C HIS A 503 -17.23 -18.78 2.90
N ASP A 504 -16.00 -19.04 3.34
CA ASP A 504 -15.52 -20.41 3.53
C ASP A 504 -16.05 -20.98 4.85
N SER A 505 -16.22 -22.30 4.92
CA SER A 505 -16.94 -23.06 5.97
C SER A 505 -16.44 -22.87 7.40
N THR A 506 -15.25 -22.36 7.60
CA THR A 506 -14.62 -22.23 8.91
C THR A 506 -15.12 -21.05 9.74
N LEU A 507 -15.98 -20.22 9.16
CA LEU A 507 -16.48 -19.01 9.81
C LEU A 507 -17.50 -19.29 10.92
N TYR A 508 -18.34 -20.32 10.77
CA TYR A 508 -19.51 -20.49 11.61
C TYR A 508 -19.23 -21.09 12.98
N ASP A 509 -19.73 -20.44 14.04
CA ASP A 509 -19.85 -21.06 15.36
C ASP A 509 -20.84 -22.24 15.30
N SER A 510 -20.47 -23.36 15.88
CA SER A 510 -21.27 -24.58 15.87
C SER A 510 -22.66 -24.41 16.50
N ARG A 511 -22.80 -23.53 17.51
CA ARG A 511 -24.03 -23.32 18.26
C ARG A 511 -25.05 -22.42 17.54
N GLN A 512 -24.58 -21.49 16.71
CA GLN A 512 -25.44 -20.48 16.05
C GLN A 512 -25.52 -20.69 14.54
N ARG A 513 -25.02 -21.81 14.05
CA ARG A 513 -24.88 -22.05 12.61
C ARG A 513 -26.21 -22.06 11.87
N ALA A 514 -27.23 -22.71 12.44
CA ALA A 514 -28.59 -22.74 11.84
C ALA A 514 -29.14 -21.32 11.72
N LYS A 515 -29.16 -20.58 12.82
CA LYS A 515 -29.65 -19.18 12.83
C LYS A 515 -28.90 -18.30 11.83
N ALA A 516 -27.56 -18.46 11.71
CA ALA A 516 -26.75 -17.68 10.78
C ALA A 516 -27.08 -18.00 9.31
N ILE A 517 -27.30 -19.27 8.98
CA ILE A 517 -27.70 -19.68 7.62
C ILE A 517 -29.10 -19.15 7.28
N GLU A 518 -30.04 -19.26 8.19
CA GLU A 518 -31.40 -18.73 8.02
C GLU A 518 -31.40 -17.20 7.90
N LEU A 519 -30.63 -16.49 8.74
CA LEU A 519 -30.49 -15.05 8.65
C LEU A 519 -29.84 -14.63 7.30
N ALA A 520 -28.81 -15.34 6.85
CA ALA A 520 -28.23 -15.09 5.54
C ALA A 520 -29.20 -15.29 4.39
N ASN A 521 -30.07 -16.34 4.48
CA ASN A 521 -31.14 -16.57 3.51
C ASN A 521 -32.17 -15.44 3.51
N GLU A 522 -32.64 -15.04 4.69
CA GLU A 522 -33.56 -13.91 4.83
C GLU A 522 -33.02 -12.64 4.21
N LYS A 523 -31.78 -12.24 4.61
CA LYS A 523 -31.15 -11.01 4.16
C LYS A 523 -30.81 -11.01 2.67
N SER A 524 -30.33 -12.14 2.13
CA SER A 524 -30.03 -12.26 0.72
C SER A 524 -31.26 -12.10 -0.17
N ASN A 525 -32.43 -12.59 0.27
CA ASN A 525 -33.70 -12.39 -0.43
C ASN A 525 -34.25 -10.96 -0.25
N GLN A 526 -34.11 -10.36 0.94
CA GLN A 526 -34.61 -9.01 1.22
C GLN A 526 -33.83 -7.94 0.43
N HIS A 527 -32.52 -8.12 0.27
CA HIS A 527 -31.63 -7.12 -0.32
C HIS A 527 -31.11 -7.50 -1.71
N ASP A 528 -31.61 -8.57 -2.32
CA ASP A 528 -31.28 -9.04 -3.69
C ASP A 528 -29.79 -9.23 -3.90
N PHE A 529 -29.15 -10.07 -3.08
CA PHE A 529 -27.75 -10.50 -3.26
C PHE A 529 -27.61 -12.01 -3.14
N GLN A 530 -26.49 -12.55 -3.63
CA GLN A 530 -26.15 -13.95 -3.50
C GLN A 530 -25.30 -14.18 -2.25
N TYR A 531 -25.75 -15.05 -1.36
CA TYR A 531 -24.94 -15.53 -0.25
C TYR A 531 -24.42 -16.93 -0.57
N ILE A 532 -23.10 -17.06 -0.77
CA ILE A 532 -22.46 -18.30 -1.20
C ILE A 532 -21.56 -18.78 -0.08
N PHE A 533 -21.75 -20.00 0.39
CA PHE A 533 -20.84 -20.58 1.37
C PHE A 533 -20.62 -22.08 1.17
N THR A 534 -19.48 -22.55 1.70
CA THR A 534 -19.13 -23.97 1.67
C THR A 534 -19.29 -24.57 3.07
N ILE A 535 -19.71 -25.82 3.19
CA ILE A 535 -19.87 -26.49 4.48
C ILE A 535 -19.61 -28.00 4.36
N ASN A 536 -19.15 -28.64 5.44
CA ASN A 536 -19.13 -30.08 5.53
C ASN A 536 -20.52 -30.61 5.92
N SER A 537 -20.92 -31.75 5.38
CA SER A 537 -22.21 -32.37 5.68
C SER A 537 -22.42 -32.65 7.17
N ASP A 538 -21.36 -33.03 7.91
CA ASP A 538 -21.41 -33.26 9.35
C ASP A 538 -21.48 -31.96 10.19
N GLN A 539 -21.25 -30.84 9.56
CA GLN A 539 -21.36 -29.53 10.17
C GLN A 539 -22.71 -28.86 9.90
N LEU A 540 -23.56 -29.46 9.05
CA LEU A 540 -24.92 -28.98 8.83
C LEU A 540 -25.73 -29.20 10.10
N PRO A 541 -26.38 -28.16 10.67
CA PRO A 541 -27.16 -28.27 11.91
C PRO A 541 -28.56 -28.75 11.63
N LEU A 542 -28.71 -29.96 11.12
CA LEU A 542 -29.95 -30.51 10.58
C LEU A 542 -31.15 -30.48 11.57
N ASN A 543 -30.86 -30.60 12.86
CA ASN A 543 -31.88 -30.62 13.92
C ASN A 543 -32.19 -29.22 14.49
N ASP A 544 -31.42 -28.19 14.10
CA ASP A 544 -31.53 -26.86 14.69
C ASP A 544 -32.17 -25.84 13.73
N PHE A 545 -32.45 -26.25 12.48
CA PHE A 545 -33.18 -25.42 11.53
C PHE A 545 -34.66 -25.30 11.93
N SER A 546 -35.26 -24.15 11.60
CA SER A 546 -36.69 -23.98 11.73
C SER A 546 -37.47 -24.97 10.83
N GLU A 547 -38.69 -25.36 11.24
CA GLU A 547 -39.54 -26.30 10.47
C GLU A 547 -39.84 -25.82 9.03
N SER A 548 -39.79 -24.53 8.79
CA SER A 548 -40.02 -23.91 7.48
C SER A 548 -38.78 -23.85 6.58
N PHE A 549 -37.58 -24.16 7.09
CA PHE A 549 -36.35 -24.05 6.36
C PHE A 549 -35.79 -25.39 5.91
N ASN A 550 -35.85 -25.64 4.60
CA ASN A 550 -35.23 -26.81 4.00
C ASN A 550 -33.90 -26.45 3.30
N TYR A 551 -32.76 -26.73 3.90
CA TYR A 551 -31.48 -26.39 3.35
C TYR A 551 -31.19 -27.01 1.97
N ASN A 552 -31.83 -28.17 1.64
CA ASN A 552 -31.62 -28.85 0.36
C ASN A 552 -32.08 -28.00 -0.83
N ASP A 553 -33.03 -27.09 -0.64
CA ASP A 553 -33.53 -26.21 -1.70
C ASP A 553 -32.48 -25.18 -2.15
N TYR A 554 -31.44 -25.01 -1.35
CA TYR A 554 -30.34 -24.04 -1.57
C TYR A 554 -29.00 -24.69 -1.92
N VAL A 555 -28.91 -26.04 -1.93
CA VAL A 555 -27.69 -26.74 -2.27
C VAL A 555 -27.45 -26.72 -3.77
N VAL A 556 -26.47 -25.94 -4.19
CA VAL A 556 -26.05 -25.81 -5.59
C VAL A 556 -25.05 -26.88 -6.03
N LYS A 557 -24.34 -27.50 -5.09
CA LYS A 557 -23.39 -28.58 -5.37
C LYS A 557 -23.10 -29.45 -4.18
N TYR A 558 -23.09 -30.76 -4.41
CA TYR A 558 -22.52 -31.77 -3.52
C TYR A 558 -21.14 -32.20 -4.05
N LEU A 559 -20.11 -32.12 -3.21
CA LEU A 559 -18.78 -32.67 -3.44
C LEU A 559 -18.63 -33.89 -2.55
N THR A 560 -18.15 -35.02 -3.08
CA THR A 560 -18.05 -36.26 -2.33
C THR A 560 -16.65 -36.87 -2.43
N ASP A 561 -16.26 -37.65 -1.45
CA ASP A 561 -15.01 -38.43 -1.41
C ASP A 561 -15.21 -39.88 -1.88
N LYS A 562 -16.36 -40.22 -2.46
CA LYS A 562 -16.68 -41.55 -2.95
C LYS A 562 -15.64 -42.05 -3.95
N ASP A 563 -15.24 -41.19 -4.85
CA ASP A 563 -14.14 -41.36 -5.80
C ASP A 563 -13.55 -40.00 -6.19
N ILE A 564 -12.48 -40.01 -6.96
CA ILE A 564 -11.78 -38.79 -7.37
C ILE A 564 -12.71 -37.85 -8.15
N SER A 565 -13.64 -38.40 -8.96
CA SER A 565 -14.59 -37.61 -9.77
C SER A 565 -15.62 -36.87 -8.90
N GLY A 566 -15.77 -37.26 -7.63
CA GLY A 566 -16.64 -36.57 -6.65
C GLY A 566 -16.08 -35.25 -6.16
N SER A 567 -14.77 -35.02 -6.24
CA SER A 567 -14.15 -33.75 -5.87
C SER A 567 -14.40 -32.66 -6.90
N LEU A 568 -14.19 -31.39 -6.52
CA LEU A 568 -14.42 -30.23 -7.40
C LEU A 568 -13.65 -30.30 -8.71
N LEU A 569 -12.37 -30.66 -8.64
CA LEU A 569 -11.48 -30.72 -9.82
C LEU A 569 -11.57 -32.09 -10.54
N GLY A 570 -12.08 -33.11 -9.87
CA GLY A 570 -12.07 -34.49 -10.38
C GLY A 570 -10.67 -35.07 -10.59
N ILE A 571 -9.67 -34.51 -9.93
CA ILE A 571 -8.27 -34.97 -9.95
C ILE A 571 -7.68 -34.91 -8.55
N THR A 572 -6.63 -35.73 -8.30
CA THR A 572 -5.82 -35.59 -7.09
C THR A 572 -4.98 -34.30 -7.21
N PHE A 573 -5.20 -33.38 -6.31
CA PHE A 573 -4.52 -32.11 -6.28
C PHE A 573 -3.91 -31.89 -4.89
N SER A 574 -2.60 -31.62 -4.84
CA SER A 574 -1.91 -31.14 -3.64
C SER A 574 -1.25 -29.81 -3.97
N SER A 575 -1.63 -28.76 -3.25
CA SER A 575 -0.98 -27.47 -3.31
C SER A 575 0.43 -27.57 -2.69
N PRO A 576 1.43 -26.83 -3.20
CA PRO A 576 2.73 -26.72 -2.51
C PRO A 576 2.60 -26.26 -1.05
N VAL A 577 1.61 -25.43 -0.75
CA VAL A 577 1.30 -24.95 0.61
C VAL A 577 0.79 -26.09 1.52
N ASP A 578 0.08 -27.08 0.99
CA ASP A 578 -0.43 -28.20 1.77
C ASP A 578 0.69 -29.21 2.13
N LYS A 579 1.79 -29.26 1.38
CA LYS A 579 2.95 -30.11 1.68
C LYS A 579 3.77 -29.57 2.85
N GLU A 580 3.92 -28.26 2.96
CA GLU A 580 4.67 -27.62 4.06
C GLU A 580 3.97 -27.81 5.41
N VAL A 581 2.62 -27.71 5.45
CA VAL A 581 1.83 -27.94 6.68
C VAL A 581 1.87 -29.40 7.14
N SER A 582 2.06 -30.35 6.21
CA SER A 582 2.17 -31.78 6.56
C SER A 582 3.58 -32.19 7.02
N GLU A 583 4.61 -31.46 6.63
CA GLU A 583 6.00 -31.68 7.08
C GLU A 583 6.32 -31.02 8.43
N GLU A 584 5.60 -29.94 8.80
CA GLU A 584 5.70 -29.32 10.14
C GLU A 584 4.98 -30.11 11.26
N ASN A 585 4.15 -31.10 10.92
CA ASN A 585 3.42 -31.94 11.87
C ASN A 585 3.99 -33.37 11.98
N LEU A 586 5.18 -33.65 11.43
CA LEU A 586 5.96 -34.87 11.59
C LEU A 586 7.27 -34.58 12.33
#